data_51a843794da96ed43ac48ede1bef1923
#
_entry.id   51a843794da96ed43ac48ede1bef1923
#
_cell.length_a   1.000
_cell.length_b   1.000
_cell.length_c   1.000
_cell.angle_alpha   90.00
_cell.angle_beta   90.00
_cell.angle_gamma   90.00
#
_symmetry.space_group_name_H-M   'P 1'
#
loop_
_entity.id
_entity.type
_entity.pdbx_description
1 polymer ?
#
loop_
_entity_poly.entity_id
_entity_poly.type
_entity_poly.pdbx_seq_one_letter_code
_entity_poly.pdbx_strand_id
1 'polypeptide(L)'
;MVGSPRAARRGGSLWTRLTGAFREAGTPAPVVAPNSLEWRVDPDTETWWRLPPIAPAGMQEIQVRVPDGYDFARLVWQVCDLCRLGLVAKIRVTGLWQHHGYGTRMVRFALRSRGGYSWSTTPQSEDGKAFFPVVAEAMGMALPAQPHRCEHMRAREPRFSVPAQRIDPPPR
;
A
#
# COMPACT_ATOMS: atom_id res chain seq x y z
N MET A 1 41.22 -72.27 18.50
CA MET A 1 40.15 -73.31 18.48
C MET A 1 38.90 -72.63 18.02
N VAL A 2 38.54 -72.82 16.79
CA VAL A 2 37.42 -73.62 16.37
C VAL A 2 36.11 -72.93 16.79
N GLY A 3 35.21 -72.49 15.99
CA GLY A 3 34.73 -72.97 14.71
C GLY A 3 33.69 -71.99 14.14
N SER A 4 33.71 -71.87 12.86
CA SER A 4 32.57 -71.53 12.00
C SER A 4 31.49 -72.65 12.05
N PRO A 5 30.35 -72.53 11.43
CA PRO A 5 29.80 -71.65 10.38
C PRO A 5 28.24 -71.52 10.40
N ARG A 6 27.72 -70.77 9.37
CA ARG A 6 26.43 -70.94 8.69
C ARG A 6 25.18 -70.43 9.43
N ALA A 7 24.27 -69.70 8.79
CA ALA A 7 23.61 -69.98 7.53
C ALA A 7 22.96 -68.70 6.94
N ALA A 8 23.04 -68.65 5.63
CA ALA A 8 22.23 -67.77 4.78
C ALA A 8 20.75 -68.11 4.89
N ARG A 9 19.88 -67.11 5.10
CA ARG A 9 18.47 -67.20 4.72
C ARG A 9 18.15 -66.08 3.75
N ARG A 10 17.86 -66.53 2.54
CA ARG A 10 17.20 -65.76 1.52
C ARG A 10 15.81 -65.40 2.06
N GLY A 11 15.55 -64.10 2.20
CA GLY A 11 14.23 -63.52 2.48
C GLY A 11 13.86 -62.63 1.32
N GLY A 12 12.95 -63.11 0.51
CA GLY A 12 12.54 -62.49 -0.74
C GLY A 12 12.02 -61.08 -0.59
N SER A 13 12.35 -60.30 -1.55
CA SER A 13 11.86 -58.99 -1.84
C SER A 13 10.31 -58.93 -1.84
N LEU A 14 9.74 -58.30 -0.80
CA LEU A 14 8.32 -57.94 -0.72
C LEU A 14 8.02 -56.59 -1.38
N TRP A 15 8.94 -56.07 -2.18
CA TRP A 15 8.82 -54.77 -2.82
C TRP A 15 8.27 -54.81 -4.25
N THR A 16 7.86 -55.97 -4.74
CA THR A 16 7.47 -56.13 -6.15
C THR A 16 5.96 -56.19 -6.37
N ARG A 17 5.11 -55.72 -5.44
CA ARG A 17 3.65 -55.75 -5.65
C ARG A 17 2.92 -54.45 -5.24
N LEU A 18 3.57 -53.29 -5.32
CA LEU A 18 2.88 -52.00 -5.15
C LEU A 18 3.12 -51.05 -6.34
N THR A 19 3.41 -51.58 -7.51
CA THR A 19 3.47 -50.77 -8.75
C THR A 19 2.15 -50.88 -9.51
N GLY A 20 1.07 -50.43 -8.89
CA GLY A 20 -0.20 -50.49 -9.57
C GLY A 20 -1.27 -49.67 -8.90
N ALA A 21 -1.09 -48.38 -8.69
CA ALA A 21 -2.15 -47.38 -8.48
C ALA A 21 -1.59 -45.99 -8.13
N PHE A 22 -0.46 -45.56 -8.67
CA PHE A 22 -0.28 -44.13 -8.83
C PHE A 22 -1.06 -43.70 -10.07
N ARG A 23 -2.34 -43.46 -9.85
CA ARG A 23 -3.11 -42.58 -10.71
C ARG A 23 -2.29 -41.33 -10.86
N GLU A 24 -1.89 -41.01 -12.07
CA GLU A 24 -1.29 -39.71 -12.41
C GLU A 24 -2.19 -38.65 -11.80
N ALA A 25 -1.73 -38.05 -10.70
CA ALA A 25 -2.28 -36.77 -10.25
C ALA A 25 -2.06 -35.83 -11.43
N GLY A 26 -3.17 -35.48 -12.09
CA GLY A 26 -3.14 -34.60 -13.24
C GLY A 26 -2.28 -33.42 -12.86
N THR A 27 -1.34 -33.09 -13.74
CA THR A 27 -0.53 -31.88 -13.66
C THR A 27 -1.47 -30.75 -13.24
N PRO A 28 -1.25 -30.07 -12.10
CA PRO A 28 -2.09 -28.95 -11.74
C PRO A 28 -2.07 -28.00 -12.94
N ALA A 29 -3.27 -27.66 -13.43
CA ALA A 29 -3.40 -26.72 -14.52
C ALA A 29 -2.50 -25.53 -14.18
N PRO A 30 -1.71 -25.00 -15.13
CA PRO A 30 -0.87 -23.86 -14.86
C PRO A 30 -1.77 -22.81 -14.22
N VAL A 31 -1.43 -22.38 -13.02
CA VAL A 31 -2.04 -21.20 -12.42
C VAL A 31 -1.74 -20.08 -13.40
N VAL A 32 -2.70 -19.79 -14.26
CA VAL A 32 -2.64 -18.66 -15.17
C VAL A 32 -2.51 -17.46 -14.22
N ALA A 33 -1.30 -16.93 -14.12
CA ALA A 33 -1.09 -15.66 -13.44
C ALA A 33 -2.13 -14.72 -14.04
N PRO A 34 -2.96 -14.06 -13.22
CA PRO A 34 -4.00 -13.18 -13.73
C PRO A 34 -3.35 -12.26 -14.74
N ASN A 35 -3.83 -12.34 -15.96
CA ASN A 35 -3.23 -11.72 -17.11
C ASN A 35 -3.02 -10.24 -16.76
N SER A 36 -1.80 -9.75 -16.81
CA SER A 36 -1.43 -8.39 -16.40
C SER A 36 -2.17 -7.29 -17.18
N LEU A 37 -3.00 -7.68 -18.13
CA LEU A 37 -3.89 -6.81 -18.93
C LEU A 37 -5.26 -6.58 -18.29
N GLU A 38 -5.74 -7.46 -17.40
CA GLU A 38 -7.07 -7.33 -16.78
C GLU A 38 -7.10 -6.29 -15.65
N TRP A 39 -5.94 -5.87 -15.15
CA TRP A 39 -5.84 -4.87 -14.06
C TRP A 39 -5.53 -3.46 -14.55
N ARG A 40 -5.64 -3.20 -15.83
CA ARG A 40 -5.71 -1.82 -16.30
C ARG A 40 -7.05 -1.27 -15.86
N VAL A 41 -7.08 -0.73 -14.65
CA VAL A 41 -8.19 0.12 -14.22
C VAL A 41 -8.23 1.24 -15.22
N ASP A 42 -9.33 1.30 -15.97
CA ASP A 42 -9.63 2.43 -16.83
C ASP A 42 -9.58 3.68 -15.92
N PRO A 43 -8.73 4.65 -16.22
CA PRO A 43 -8.61 5.87 -15.39
C PRO A 43 -9.96 6.61 -15.26
N ASP A 44 -10.93 6.31 -16.12
CA ASP A 44 -12.27 6.88 -16.04
C ASP A 44 -13.21 6.14 -15.06
N THR A 45 -12.79 4.99 -14.53
CA THR A 45 -13.58 4.20 -13.55
C THR A 45 -13.12 4.36 -12.11
N GLU A 46 -11.96 4.98 -11.87
CA GLU A 46 -11.49 5.23 -10.52
C GLU A 46 -12.39 6.24 -9.79
N THR A 47 -12.57 6.02 -8.49
CA THR A 47 -13.33 6.94 -7.65
C THR A 47 -12.46 7.53 -6.56
N TRP A 48 -12.58 8.83 -6.34
CA TRP A 48 -11.85 9.56 -5.33
C TRP A 48 -12.76 9.88 -4.16
N TRP A 49 -12.29 9.58 -2.95
CA TRP A 49 -13.03 9.75 -1.72
C TRP A 49 -12.23 10.57 -0.73
N ARG A 50 -12.86 11.53 -0.09
CA ARG A 50 -12.29 12.32 0.99
C ARG A 50 -12.98 11.99 2.31
N LEU A 51 -12.20 11.78 3.35
CA LEU A 51 -12.64 11.74 4.73
C LEU A 51 -12.19 13.06 5.38
N PRO A 52 -13.11 14.01 5.60
CA PRO A 52 -12.78 15.28 6.21
C PRO A 52 -12.39 15.10 7.69
N PRO A 53 -11.71 16.08 8.29
CA PRO A 53 -11.38 16.03 9.71
C PRO A 53 -12.65 16.22 10.54
N ILE A 54 -12.76 15.53 11.66
CA ILE A 54 -13.87 15.66 12.61
C ILE A 54 -13.83 17.03 13.32
N ALA A 55 -12.63 17.59 13.48
CA ALA A 55 -12.39 18.85 14.17
C ALA A 55 -11.22 19.60 13.52
N PRO A 56 -11.08 20.91 13.76
CA PRO A 56 -9.92 21.67 13.30
C PRO A 56 -8.61 20.99 13.69
N ALA A 57 -7.62 21.01 12.81
CA ALA A 57 -6.34 20.34 12.94
C ALA A 57 -6.40 18.81 13.11
N GLY A 58 -7.55 18.18 12.85
CA GLY A 58 -7.72 16.71 12.84
C GLY A 58 -7.10 16.04 11.61
N MET A 59 -7.01 14.71 11.68
CA MET A 59 -6.60 13.90 10.52
C MET A 59 -7.62 13.99 9.41
N GLN A 60 -7.14 14.05 8.19
CA GLN A 60 -7.90 13.98 6.95
C GLN A 60 -7.35 12.84 6.11
N GLU A 61 -8.18 12.31 5.24
CA GLU A 61 -7.77 11.23 4.38
C GLU A 61 -8.35 11.41 2.97
N ILE A 62 -7.59 10.98 1.97
CA ILE A 62 -8.06 10.76 0.62
C ILE A 62 -7.77 9.31 0.22
N GLN A 63 -8.72 8.69 -0.45
CA GLN A 63 -8.64 7.34 -0.96
C GLN A 63 -8.98 7.34 -2.44
N VAL A 64 -8.24 6.54 -3.22
CA VAL A 64 -8.59 6.23 -4.60
C VAL A 64 -8.97 4.77 -4.68
N ARG A 65 -10.16 4.50 -5.19
CA ARG A 65 -10.77 3.16 -5.21
C ARG A 65 -11.10 2.74 -6.63
N VAL A 66 -10.99 1.44 -6.88
CA VAL A 66 -11.57 0.79 -8.07
C VAL A 66 -13.07 0.58 -7.88
N PRO A 67 -13.82 0.24 -8.94
CA PRO A 67 -15.28 0.08 -8.86
C PRO A 67 -15.77 -0.96 -7.84
N ASP A 68 -14.98 -1.98 -7.55
CA ASP A 68 -15.28 -3.01 -6.54
C ASP A 68 -15.07 -2.53 -5.09
N GLY A 69 -14.59 -1.29 -4.90
CA GLY A 69 -14.41 -0.66 -3.60
C GLY A 69 -13.02 -0.81 -3.00
N TYR A 70 -12.09 -1.55 -3.62
CA TYR A 70 -10.72 -1.67 -3.13
C TYR A 70 -9.96 -0.34 -3.23
N ASP A 71 -9.38 0.15 -2.11
CA ASP A 71 -8.57 1.35 -2.06
C ASP A 71 -7.10 1.04 -2.40
N PHE A 72 -6.68 1.32 -3.61
CA PHE A 72 -5.32 1.07 -4.06
C PHE A 72 -4.35 2.23 -3.76
N ALA A 73 -4.88 3.44 -3.48
CA ALA A 73 -4.07 4.59 -3.09
C ALA A 73 -4.73 5.36 -1.95
N ARG A 74 -3.90 5.82 -1.00
CA ARG A 74 -4.36 6.50 0.20
C ARG A 74 -3.34 7.52 0.69
N LEU A 75 -3.81 8.70 1.06
CA LEU A 75 -3.03 9.73 1.75
C LEU A 75 -3.75 10.14 3.03
N VAL A 76 -3.00 10.19 4.13
CA VAL A 76 -3.47 10.70 5.42
C VAL A 76 -2.61 11.91 5.79
N TRP A 77 -3.25 13.01 6.17
CA TRP A 77 -2.53 14.23 6.54
C TRP A 77 -3.27 15.02 7.62
N GLN A 78 -2.57 15.95 8.24
CA GLN A 78 -3.13 16.96 9.15
C GLN A 78 -2.77 18.37 8.67
N VAL A 79 -3.62 19.32 8.99
CA VAL A 79 -3.36 20.74 8.75
C VAL A 79 -3.86 21.55 9.93
N CYS A 80 -3.02 22.45 10.43
CA CYS A 80 -3.40 23.47 11.39
C CYS A 80 -3.35 24.83 10.73
N ASP A 81 -4.50 25.42 10.46
CA ASP A 81 -4.59 26.73 9.79
C ASP A 81 -4.11 27.85 10.72
N LEU A 82 -4.30 27.74 12.04
CA LEU A 82 -3.81 28.69 13.02
C LEU A 82 -2.29 28.78 13.07
N CYS A 83 -1.63 27.63 13.02
CA CYS A 83 -0.17 27.55 13.09
C CYS A 83 0.50 27.51 11.71
N ARG A 84 -0.26 27.46 10.64
CA ARG A 84 0.20 27.26 9.25
C ARG A 84 1.14 26.06 9.12
N LEU A 85 0.76 24.95 9.73
CA LEU A 85 1.52 23.70 9.71
C LEU A 85 0.74 22.62 8.97
N GLY A 86 1.46 21.84 8.18
CA GLY A 86 0.97 20.65 7.52
C GLY A 86 1.86 19.43 7.79
N LEU A 87 1.25 18.28 7.95
CA LEU A 87 1.95 17.02 8.14
C LEU A 87 1.34 15.95 7.23
N VAL A 88 2.14 15.38 6.36
CA VAL A 88 1.80 14.13 5.66
C VAL A 88 2.12 12.96 6.60
N ALA A 89 1.07 12.35 7.14
CA ALA A 89 1.21 11.28 8.13
C ALA A 89 1.42 9.91 7.49
N LYS A 90 0.79 9.65 6.34
CA LYS A 90 0.90 8.39 5.62
C LYS A 90 0.56 8.59 4.15
N ILE A 91 1.32 7.96 3.28
CA ILE A 91 0.98 7.79 1.87
C ILE A 91 1.20 6.34 1.47
N ARG A 92 0.30 5.81 0.67
CA ARG A 92 0.40 4.46 0.11
C ARG A 92 -0.18 4.47 -1.30
N VAL A 93 0.54 3.86 -2.22
CA VAL A 93 0.03 3.47 -3.54
C VAL A 93 0.46 2.02 -3.76
N THR A 94 -0.47 1.14 -4.04
CA THR A 94 -0.19 -0.28 -4.28
C THR A 94 0.65 -0.44 -5.56
N GLY A 95 1.60 -1.37 -5.56
CA GLY A 95 2.65 -1.50 -6.58
C GLY A 95 2.18 -1.40 -8.03
N LEU A 96 1.07 -2.06 -8.40
CA LEU A 96 0.50 -2.01 -9.75
C LEU A 96 0.07 -0.60 -10.20
N TRP A 97 -0.21 0.31 -9.26
CA TRP A 97 -0.64 1.69 -9.52
C TRP A 97 0.44 2.73 -9.21
N GLN A 98 1.64 2.30 -8.81
CA GLN A 98 2.78 3.19 -8.66
C GLN A 98 3.19 3.75 -10.04
N HIS A 99 3.90 4.86 -10.04
CA HIS A 99 4.37 5.56 -11.24
C HIS A 99 3.26 6.12 -12.18
N HIS A 100 1.98 6.01 -11.80
CA HIS A 100 0.86 6.61 -12.53
C HIS A 100 0.45 8.00 -12.01
N GLY A 101 1.26 8.60 -11.15
CA GLY A 101 1.06 9.97 -10.64
C GLY A 101 0.06 10.10 -9.48
N TYR A 102 -0.55 9.03 -8.99
CA TYR A 102 -1.52 9.08 -7.89
C TYR A 102 -0.96 9.73 -6.62
N GLY A 103 0.24 9.36 -6.21
CA GLY A 103 0.89 9.93 -5.04
C GLY A 103 1.02 11.44 -5.15
N THR A 104 1.53 11.92 -6.28
CA THR A 104 1.70 13.35 -6.55
C THR A 104 0.37 14.09 -6.56
N ARG A 105 -0.66 13.55 -7.21
CA ARG A 105 -2.01 14.13 -7.26
C ARG A 105 -2.62 14.26 -5.86
N MET A 106 -2.50 13.22 -5.02
CA MET A 106 -2.98 13.25 -3.63
C MET A 106 -2.24 14.30 -2.79
N VAL A 107 -0.92 14.39 -2.90
CA VAL A 107 -0.13 15.40 -2.17
C VAL A 107 -0.50 16.80 -2.65
N ARG A 108 -0.60 17.05 -3.95
CA ARG A 108 -1.08 18.34 -4.49
C ARG A 108 -2.44 18.73 -3.94
N PHE A 109 -3.36 17.77 -3.82
CA PHE A 109 -4.67 18.01 -3.23
C PHE A 109 -4.57 18.43 -1.77
N ALA A 110 -3.75 17.77 -0.96
CA ALA A 110 -3.57 18.10 0.46
C ALA A 110 -2.96 19.50 0.65
N LEU A 111 -2.08 19.90 -0.26
CA LEU A 111 -1.37 21.18 -0.22
C LEU A 111 -2.17 22.33 -0.86
N ARG A 112 -3.27 22.04 -1.57
CA ARG A 112 -4.08 23.05 -2.27
C ARG A 112 -4.45 24.21 -1.36
N SER A 113 -4.28 25.43 -1.86
CA SER A 113 -4.62 26.68 -1.15
C SER A 113 -3.85 26.91 0.17
N ARG A 114 -2.70 26.25 0.34
CA ARG A 114 -1.87 26.33 1.55
C ARG A 114 -0.43 26.78 1.27
N GLY A 115 -0.29 27.69 0.33
CA GLY A 115 0.98 28.41 0.13
C GLY A 115 1.38 29.15 1.41
N GLY A 116 2.65 29.07 1.80
CA GLY A 116 3.16 29.68 3.03
C GLY A 116 2.93 28.85 4.31
N TYR A 117 2.51 27.59 4.19
CA TYR A 117 2.52 26.63 5.30
C TYR A 117 3.86 25.89 5.35
N SER A 118 4.34 25.60 6.55
CA SER A 118 5.46 24.69 6.74
C SER A 118 4.94 23.27 6.75
N TRP A 119 5.39 22.47 5.78
CA TRP A 119 5.01 21.08 5.65
C TRP A 119 6.13 20.14 6.07
N SER A 120 5.76 19.00 6.61
CA SER A 120 6.67 17.92 6.99
C SER A 120 6.03 16.56 6.73
N THR A 121 6.82 15.50 6.84
CA THR A 121 6.32 14.12 6.78
C THR A 121 6.67 13.37 8.07
N THR A 122 5.97 12.30 8.36
CA THR A 122 6.44 11.27 9.30
C THR A 122 7.73 10.61 8.77
N PRO A 123 8.45 9.82 9.58
CA PRO A 123 9.59 9.05 9.08
C PRO A 123 9.25 8.32 7.80
N GLN A 124 10.09 8.48 6.78
CA GLN A 124 9.84 7.98 5.42
C GLN A 124 10.39 6.56 5.27
N SER A 125 9.63 5.68 4.60
CA SER A 125 10.13 4.42 4.07
C SER A 125 11.14 4.66 2.95
N GLU A 126 11.81 3.64 2.45
CA GLU A 126 12.74 3.77 1.32
C GLU A 126 12.04 4.35 0.07
N ASP A 127 10.82 3.88 -0.25
CA ASP A 127 10.02 4.46 -1.34
C ASP A 127 9.68 5.94 -1.06
N GLY A 128 9.39 6.28 0.19
CA GLY A 128 9.11 7.65 0.61
C GLY A 128 10.32 8.57 0.44
N LYS A 129 11.53 8.09 0.77
CA LYS A 129 12.78 8.83 0.56
C LYS A 129 13.07 9.11 -0.91
N ALA A 130 12.64 8.23 -1.81
CA ALA A 130 12.73 8.47 -3.25
C ALA A 130 11.62 9.39 -3.76
N PHE A 131 10.41 9.28 -3.24
CA PHE A 131 9.22 9.99 -3.69
C PHE A 131 9.18 11.46 -3.24
N PHE A 132 9.37 11.74 -1.94
CA PHE A 132 9.13 13.08 -1.40
C PHE A 132 10.08 14.16 -1.92
N PRO A 133 11.37 13.92 -2.19
CA PRO A 133 12.23 14.94 -2.81
C PRO A 133 11.73 15.38 -4.19
N VAL A 134 11.30 14.45 -5.03
CA VAL A 134 10.77 14.74 -6.38
C VAL A 134 9.50 15.57 -6.29
N VAL A 135 8.60 15.22 -5.37
CA VAL A 135 7.36 15.98 -5.16
C VAL A 135 7.63 17.36 -4.57
N ALA A 136 8.56 17.47 -3.62
CA ALA A 136 8.95 18.73 -3.00
C ALA A 136 9.53 19.70 -4.05
N GLU A 137 10.42 19.23 -4.90
CA GLU A 137 10.99 20.00 -6.01
C GLU A 137 9.89 20.47 -6.98
N ALA A 138 9.02 19.56 -7.43
CA ALA A 138 7.93 19.87 -8.34
C ALA A 138 6.92 20.88 -7.79
N MET A 139 6.86 21.04 -6.46
CA MET A 139 5.98 22.00 -5.77
C MET A 139 6.71 23.25 -5.26
N GLY A 140 8.03 23.36 -5.45
CA GLY A 140 8.83 24.47 -4.98
C GLY A 140 8.84 24.63 -3.45
N MET A 141 8.83 23.51 -2.70
CA MET A 141 8.73 23.53 -1.24
C MET A 141 9.56 22.42 -0.59
N ALA A 142 9.73 22.47 0.74
CA ALA A 142 10.39 21.42 1.50
C ALA A 142 9.37 20.47 2.14
N LEU A 143 9.68 19.16 2.15
CA LEU A 143 8.92 18.11 2.81
C LEU A 143 9.86 17.26 3.70
N PRO A 144 10.46 17.82 4.75
CA PRO A 144 11.41 17.10 5.59
C PRO A 144 10.75 15.93 6.32
N ALA A 145 11.53 14.84 6.50
CA ALA A 145 11.13 13.62 7.22
C ALA A 145 11.17 13.79 8.75
N GLN A 146 10.82 14.98 9.24
CA GLN A 146 10.79 15.31 10.67
C GLN A 146 9.39 15.84 11.00
N PRO A 147 8.54 15.05 11.67
CA PRO A 147 7.16 15.45 11.94
C PRO A 147 7.13 16.67 12.84
N HIS A 148 6.64 17.79 12.29
CA HIS A 148 6.41 19.00 13.04
C HIS A 148 4.91 19.15 13.33
N ARG A 149 4.53 19.06 14.60
CA ARG A 149 3.16 19.19 15.07
C ARG A 149 3.04 20.26 16.14
N CYS A 150 2.09 21.16 16.01
CA CYS A 150 1.68 22.04 17.10
C CYS A 150 0.77 21.28 18.10
N GLU A 151 0.45 21.93 19.20
CA GLU A 151 -0.45 21.37 20.22
C GLU A 151 -1.84 21.07 19.67
N HIS A 152 -2.39 21.90 18.79
CA HIS A 152 -3.69 21.67 18.16
C HIS A 152 -3.73 20.36 17.36
N MET A 153 -2.62 19.97 16.72
CA MET A 153 -2.51 18.73 15.97
C MET A 153 -2.31 17.53 16.88
N ARG A 154 -1.59 17.68 18.01
CA ARG A 154 -1.34 16.61 18.99
C ARG A 154 -2.59 16.24 19.79
N ALA A 155 -3.42 17.23 20.11
CA ALA A 155 -4.65 17.03 20.86
C ALA A 155 -5.72 16.23 20.11
N ARG A 156 -5.48 15.90 18.84
CA ARG A 156 -6.46 15.23 17.97
C ARG A 156 -5.99 13.84 17.59
N GLU A 157 -6.57 12.84 18.21
CA GLU A 157 -6.39 11.45 17.80
C GLU A 157 -6.97 11.20 16.39
N PRO A 158 -6.40 10.24 15.64
CA PRO A 158 -6.92 9.88 14.32
C PRO A 158 -8.25 9.11 14.48
N ARG A 159 -9.36 9.84 14.56
CA ARG A 159 -10.71 9.27 14.53
C ARG A 159 -11.37 9.66 13.22
N PHE A 160 -11.68 8.66 12.40
CA PHE A 160 -12.41 8.82 11.16
C PHE A 160 -13.84 8.32 11.39
N SER A 161 -14.71 9.18 11.90
CA SER A 161 -16.14 8.87 12.09
C SER A 161 -17.06 9.71 11.20
N VAL A 162 -16.50 10.52 10.30
CA VAL A 162 -17.29 11.28 9.33
C VAL A 162 -17.43 10.43 8.06
N PRO A 163 -18.63 10.36 7.47
CA PRO A 163 -18.82 9.64 6.20
C PRO A 163 -17.88 10.13 5.12
N ALA A 164 -17.32 9.19 4.36
CA ALA A 164 -16.49 9.50 3.21
C ALA A 164 -17.33 10.22 2.13
N GLN A 165 -16.77 11.28 1.55
CA GLN A 165 -17.38 12.07 0.50
C GLN A 165 -16.69 11.77 -0.82
N ARG A 166 -17.48 11.49 -1.87
CA ARG A 166 -16.93 11.39 -3.21
C ARG A 166 -16.52 12.77 -3.70
N ILE A 167 -15.37 12.86 -4.32
CA ILE A 167 -14.82 14.11 -4.86
C ILE A 167 -14.38 13.89 -6.31
N ASP A 168 -14.30 14.97 -7.07
CA ASP A 168 -13.71 14.93 -8.39
C ASP A 168 -12.20 14.68 -8.28
N PRO A 169 -11.62 13.88 -9.21
CA PRO A 169 -10.19 13.62 -9.21
C PRO A 169 -9.40 14.94 -9.35
N PRO A 170 -8.34 15.14 -8.54
CA PRO A 170 -7.45 16.26 -8.76
C PRO A 170 -6.81 16.20 -10.15
N PRO A 171 -6.52 17.34 -10.80
CA PRO A 171 -5.89 17.38 -12.12
C PRO A 171 -4.55 16.64 -12.13
N ARG A 172 -4.24 16.07 -13.28
CA ARG A 172 -2.96 15.39 -13.55
C ARG A 172 -1.79 16.36 -13.58
#